data_d3c41fa709c0199b20ff87996a2a1877
#
_entry.id   d3c41fa709c0199b20ff87996a2a1877
#
_cell.length_a   1.000
_cell.length_b   1.000
_cell.length_c   1.000
_cell.angle_alpha   90.00
_cell.angle_beta   90.00
_cell.angle_gamma   90.00
#
_symmetry.space_group_name_H-M   'P 1'
#
loop_
_entity.id
_entity.type
_entity.pdbx_description
1 polymer ?
#
loop_
_entity_poly.entity_id
_entity_poly.type
_entity_poly.pdbx_seq_one_letter_code
_entity_poly.pdbx_strand_id
1 'polypeptide(L)'
;INREVHEIMITAEMVKTLREMTGAGMMDCKKALGETNGDMDKAVDFLREKGLAAAAKKSGRIATEGLVESYIHAGGRIGVLVEVNCETDFVAKNADFQALVKDIAMQIAAANPLYVRREEVPAEIIEHEREILRAQAINEGKPANIAEKMVEGRVEKYYKEVCLLDQIYIKDGDLTISDIIKANIAKIGENISVRRFVRYQLGEGLEKKVDNFADEVLAAVQG
;
A
#
# COMPACT_ATOMS: atom_id res chain seq x y z
N ILE A 1 2.94 -6.35 52.07
CA ILE A 1 2.23 -5.42 51.19
C ILE A 1 1.63 -6.28 50.06
N ASN A 2 0.35 -6.69 50.22
CA ASN A 2 -0.41 -7.43 49.20
C ASN A 2 -0.65 -6.46 48.03
N ARG A 3 -0.07 -6.76 46.87
CA ARG A 3 -0.59 -6.25 45.59
C ARG A 3 -1.83 -7.08 45.26
N GLU A 4 -3.01 -6.53 45.54
CA GLU A 4 -4.24 -7.00 44.94
C GLU A 4 -4.09 -6.84 43.42
N VAL A 5 -3.85 -7.94 42.73
CA VAL A 5 -3.97 -8.02 41.29
C VAL A 5 -5.47 -7.94 41.00
N HIS A 6 -5.95 -6.75 40.68
CA HIS A 6 -7.30 -6.61 40.13
C HIS A 6 -7.30 -7.34 38.79
N GLU A 7 -7.80 -8.56 38.81
CA GLU A 7 -8.06 -9.31 37.58
C GLU A 7 -9.17 -8.56 36.83
N ILE A 8 -8.79 -7.77 35.83
CA ILE A 8 -9.75 -7.02 35.04
C ILE A 8 -10.63 -8.06 34.30
N MET A 9 -11.91 -8.07 34.63
CA MET A 9 -12.86 -8.97 34.00
C MET A 9 -13.12 -8.54 32.57
N ILE A 10 -12.58 -9.32 31.60
CA ILE A 10 -12.80 -9.08 30.17
C ILE A 10 -14.25 -9.37 29.84
N THR A 11 -15.00 -8.32 29.48
CA THR A 11 -16.43 -8.45 29.18
C THR A 11 -16.64 -8.83 27.70
N ALA A 12 -17.79 -9.44 27.41
CA ALA A 12 -18.18 -9.74 26.03
C ALA A 12 -18.30 -8.47 25.17
N GLU A 13 -18.66 -7.35 25.78
CA GLU A 13 -18.75 -6.05 25.13
C GLU A 13 -17.38 -5.54 24.70
N MET A 14 -16.35 -5.62 25.53
CA MET A 14 -14.98 -5.27 25.18
C MET A 14 -14.47 -6.10 23.99
N VAL A 15 -14.75 -7.41 24.01
CA VAL A 15 -14.37 -8.30 22.89
C VAL A 15 -15.09 -7.91 21.60
N LYS A 16 -16.38 -7.57 21.68
CA LYS A 16 -17.16 -7.10 20.53
C LYS A 16 -16.60 -5.80 19.96
N THR A 17 -16.36 -4.81 20.82
CA THR A 17 -15.80 -3.51 20.43
C THR A 17 -14.44 -3.68 19.74
N LEU A 18 -13.53 -4.47 20.34
CA LEU A 18 -12.20 -4.72 19.75
C LEU A 18 -12.30 -5.43 18.39
N ARG A 19 -13.28 -6.34 18.25
CA ARG A 19 -13.54 -7.00 16.96
C ARG A 19 -14.07 -6.02 15.91
N GLU A 20 -14.97 -5.12 16.28
CA GLU A 20 -15.49 -4.08 15.36
C GLU A 20 -14.38 -3.14 14.90
N MET A 21 -13.46 -2.78 15.79
CA MET A 21 -12.31 -1.92 15.47
C MET A 21 -11.26 -2.60 14.57
N THR A 22 -10.99 -3.89 14.80
CA THR A 22 -9.84 -4.58 14.19
C THR A 22 -10.20 -5.58 13.10
N GLY A 23 -11.46 -6.02 13.04
CA GLY A 23 -11.91 -7.13 12.18
C GLY A 23 -11.34 -8.50 12.58
N ALA A 24 -10.59 -8.61 13.68
CA ALA A 24 -9.97 -9.86 14.14
C ALA A 24 -11.01 -10.88 14.64
N GLY A 25 -10.62 -12.16 14.71
CA GLY A 25 -11.48 -13.22 15.24
C GLY A 25 -11.81 -12.99 16.71
N MET A 26 -13.03 -13.40 17.16
CA MET A 26 -13.50 -13.21 18.53
C MET A 26 -12.54 -13.78 19.58
N MET A 27 -11.96 -14.97 19.32
CA MET A 27 -11.01 -15.62 20.23
C MET A 27 -9.67 -14.88 20.29
N ASP A 28 -9.23 -14.31 19.17
CA ASP A 28 -8.02 -13.49 19.12
C ASP A 28 -8.21 -12.19 19.88
N CYS A 29 -9.36 -11.53 19.73
CA CYS A 29 -9.72 -10.34 20.51
C CYS A 29 -9.76 -10.63 22.01
N LYS A 30 -10.39 -11.74 22.43
CA LYS A 30 -10.42 -12.16 23.83
C LYS A 30 -9.02 -12.41 24.37
N LYS A 31 -8.17 -13.10 23.60
CA LYS A 31 -6.77 -13.35 23.97
C LYS A 31 -5.98 -12.05 24.08
N ALA A 32 -6.12 -11.14 23.11
CA ALA A 32 -5.43 -9.84 23.11
C ALA A 32 -5.78 -9.02 24.36
N LEU A 33 -7.07 -8.94 24.70
CA LEU A 33 -7.52 -8.26 25.91
C LEU A 33 -6.97 -8.92 27.18
N GLY A 34 -6.84 -10.27 27.20
CA GLY A 34 -6.21 -11.00 28.31
C GLY A 34 -4.74 -10.62 28.49
N GLU A 35 -3.97 -10.63 27.41
CA GLU A 35 -2.53 -10.30 27.42
C GLU A 35 -2.26 -8.83 27.75
N THR A 36 -3.23 -7.94 27.50
CA THR A 36 -3.10 -6.50 27.73
C THR A 36 -3.88 -6.00 28.96
N ASN A 37 -4.35 -6.92 29.81
CA ASN A 37 -5.14 -6.60 31.01
C ASN A 37 -6.32 -5.65 30.72
N GLY A 38 -7.04 -5.91 29.62
CA GLY A 38 -8.22 -5.12 29.24
C GLY A 38 -7.91 -3.75 28.60
N ASP A 39 -6.65 -3.40 28.40
CA ASP A 39 -6.26 -2.17 27.73
C ASP A 39 -6.57 -2.30 26.22
N MET A 40 -7.53 -1.50 25.76
CA MET A 40 -8.04 -1.58 24.40
C MET A 40 -6.98 -1.20 23.36
N ASP A 41 -6.24 -0.13 23.58
CA ASP A 41 -5.23 0.38 22.66
C ASP A 41 -4.07 -0.61 22.50
N LYS A 42 -3.58 -1.14 23.63
CA LYS A 42 -2.55 -2.20 23.59
C LYS A 42 -3.07 -3.49 22.98
N ALA A 43 -4.36 -3.81 23.11
CA ALA A 43 -4.95 -4.98 22.47
C ALA A 43 -5.01 -4.82 20.94
N VAL A 44 -5.28 -3.61 20.44
CA VAL A 44 -5.17 -3.28 19.01
C VAL A 44 -3.74 -3.49 18.50
N ASP A 45 -2.75 -2.94 19.21
CA ASP A 45 -1.34 -3.09 18.86
C ASP A 45 -0.90 -4.56 18.89
N PHE A 46 -1.29 -5.30 19.92
CA PHE A 46 -1.01 -6.73 20.05
C PHE A 46 -1.59 -7.53 18.86
N LEU A 47 -2.83 -7.22 18.46
CA LEU A 47 -3.48 -7.88 17.31
C LEU A 47 -2.78 -7.50 16.00
N ARG A 48 -2.34 -6.26 15.86
CA ARG A 48 -1.58 -5.80 14.70
C ARG A 48 -0.25 -6.54 14.58
N GLU A 49 0.53 -6.59 15.64
CA GLU A 49 1.81 -7.33 15.67
C GLU A 49 1.64 -8.82 15.35
N LYS A 50 0.63 -9.45 15.99
CA LYS A 50 0.30 -10.86 15.74
C LYS A 50 -0.16 -11.09 14.29
N GLY A 51 -0.93 -10.17 13.73
CA GLY A 51 -1.38 -10.19 12.35
C GLY A 51 -0.22 -10.09 11.37
N LEU A 52 0.74 -9.18 11.60
CA LEU A 52 1.97 -9.05 10.80
C LEU A 52 2.80 -10.34 10.83
N ALA A 53 2.98 -10.96 12.00
CA ALA A 53 3.70 -12.23 12.13
C ALA A 53 2.98 -13.38 11.41
N ALA A 54 1.64 -13.42 11.45
CA ALA A 54 0.85 -14.42 10.73
C ALA A 54 0.91 -14.21 9.22
N ALA A 55 0.87 -12.96 8.74
CA ALA A 55 1.03 -12.62 7.33
C ALA A 55 2.40 -13.04 6.80
N ALA A 56 3.48 -12.74 7.55
CA ALA A 56 4.83 -13.14 7.19
C ALA A 56 4.99 -14.67 7.02
N LYS A 57 4.35 -15.46 7.90
CA LYS A 57 4.36 -16.94 7.80
C LYS A 57 3.60 -17.46 6.56
N LYS A 58 2.70 -16.67 6.00
CA LYS A 58 1.87 -17.09 4.85
C LYS A 58 2.40 -16.58 3.52
N SER A 59 3.25 -15.56 3.52
CA SER A 59 3.74 -14.90 2.30
C SER A 59 4.47 -15.83 1.31
N GLY A 60 4.99 -16.97 1.78
CA GLY A 60 5.62 -17.99 0.92
C GLY A 60 4.68 -19.09 0.40
N ARG A 61 3.37 -19.03 0.72
CA ARG A 61 2.41 -20.03 0.25
C ARG A 61 2.01 -19.76 -1.19
N ILE A 62 1.76 -20.83 -1.93
CA ILE A 62 1.31 -20.74 -3.32
C ILE A 62 -0.09 -20.13 -3.35
N ALA A 63 -0.25 -19.07 -4.14
CA ALA A 63 -1.51 -18.36 -4.36
C ALA A 63 -1.72 -18.25 -5.88
N THR A 64 -2.56 -19.12 -6.43
CA THR A 64 -2.83 -19.24 -7.87
C THR A 64 -4.26 -18.89 -8.24
N GLU A 65 -5.15 -18.86 -7.25
CA GLU A 65 -6.50 -18.35 -7.40
C GLU A 65 -6.51 -16.82 -7.21
N GLY A 66 -7.64 -16.16 -7.35
CA GLY A 66 -7.77 -14.73 -7.15
C GLY A 66 -8.68 -14.05 -8.15
N LEU A 67 -8.41 -12.77 -8.42
CA LEU A 67 -9.18 -11.95 -9.37
C LEU A 67 -8.28 -11.15 -10.29
N VAL A 68 -8.77 -10.96 -11.53
CA VAL A 68 -8.37 -9.85 -12.40
C VAL A 68 -9.48 -8.81 -12.33
N GLU A 69 -9.16 -7.64 -11.76
CA GLU A 69 -10.11 -6.54 -11.58
C GLU A 69 -9.77 -5.40 -12.53
N SER A 70 -10.80 -4.69 -12.99
CA SER A 70 -10.67 -3.49 -13.81
C SER A 70 -11.16 -2.26 -13.06
N TYR A 71 -10.49 -1.12 -13.27
CA TYR A 71 -10.93 0.16 -12.75
C TYR A 71 -10.80 1.24 -13.82
N ILE A 72 -11.91 1.91 -14.13
CA ILE A 72 -11.96 3.02 -15.09
C ILE A 72 -12.27 4.29 -14.34
N HIS A 73 -11.37 5.27 -14.43
CA HIS A 73 -11.46 6.54 -13.74
C HIS A 73 -11.75 7.71 -14.66
N ALA A 74 -12.41 8.75 -14.11
CA ALA A 74 -12.64 10.04 -14.77
C ALA A 74 -13.26 9.91 -16.17
N GLY A 75 -14.31 9.10 -16.31
CA GLY A 75 -15.03 8.96 -17.57
C GLY A 75 -14.21 8.32 -18.68
N GLY A 76 -13.31 7.39 -18.36
CA GLY A 76 -12.50 6.66 -19.34
C GLY A 76 -11.12 7.26 -19.60
N ARG A 77 -10.68 8.22 -18.81
CA ARG A 77 -9.35 8.85 -19.01
C ARG A 77 -8.20 8.02 -18.46
N ILE A 78 -8.44 7.18 -17.45
CA ILE A 78 -7.47 6.26 -16.88
C ILE A 78 -8.12 4.90 -16.78
N GLY A 79 -7.45 3.86 -17.26
CA GLY A 79 -7.87 2.46 -17.16
C GLY A 79 -6.79 1.62 -16.50
N VAL A 80 -7.21 0.73 -15.58
CA VAL A 80 -6.34 -0.19 -14.86
C VAL A 80 -6.90 -1.60 -15.00
N LEU A 81 -6.02 -2.58 -15.20
CA LEU A 81 -6.26 -4.00 -14.92
C LEU A 81 -5.22 -4.45 -13.92
N VAL A 82 -5.64 -5.15 -12.86
CA VAL A 82 -4.76 -5.70 -11.84
C VAL A 82 -5.11 -7.14 -11.54
N GLU A 83 -4.08 -7.99 -11.40
CA GLU A 83 -4.20 -9.38 -10.96
C GLU A 83 -3.73 -9.47 -9.51
N VAL A 84 -4.66 -9.87 -8.62
CA VAL A 84 -4.40 -10.12 -7.20
C VAL A 84 -4.75 -11.57 -6.91
N ASN A 85 -3.78 -12.31 -6.37
CA ASN A 85 -3.90 -13.73 -6.11
C ASN A 85 -4.15 -14.03 -4.64
N CYS A 86 -4.87 -15.14 -4.39
CA CYS A 86 -5.11 -15.79 -3.10
C CYS A 86 -4.95 -17.31 -3.21
N GLU A 87 -5.04 -18.04 -2.08
CA GLU A 87 -4.81 -19.50 -2.08
C GLU A 87 -6.00 -20.27 -2.67
N THR A 88 -7.26 -19.82 -2.43
CA THR A 88 -8.47 -20.54 -2.83
C THR A 88 -9.48 -19.66 -3.58
N ASP A 89 -10.33 -20.29 -4.38
CA ASP A 89 -11.44 -19.65 -5.08
C ASP A 89 -12.55 -19.15 -4.12
N PHE A 90 -12.63 -19.70 -2.92
CA PHE A 90 -13.53 -19.22 -1.86
C PHE A 90 -13.16 -17.83 -1.41
N VAL A 91 -11.86 -17.56 -1.22
CA VAL A 91 -11.36 -16.23 -0.86
C VAL A 91 -11.53 -15.26 -2.02
N ALA A 92 -11.33 -15.69 -3.27
CA ALA A 92 -11.59 -14.85 -4.44
C ALA A 92 -13.05 -14.33 -4.50
N LYS A 93 -14.01 -15.08 -3.94
CA LYS A 93 -15.43 -14.70 -3.85
C LYS A 93 -15.77 -13.91 -2.59
N ASN A 94 -14.84 -13.76 -1.66
CA ASN A 94 -15.05 -13.06 -0.39
C ASN A 94 -15.14 -11.56 -0.62
N ALA A 95 -16.14 -10.91 0.00
CA ALA A 95 -16.38 -9.47 -0.15
C ALA A 95 -15.21 -8.60 0.33
N ASP A 96 -14.52 -8.98 1.41
CA ASP A 96 -13.34 -8.26 1.90
C ASP A 96 -12.19 -8.33 0.91
N PHE A 97 -11.96 -9.49 0.30
CA PHE A 97 -10.94 -9.67 -0.73
C PHE A 97 -11.28 -8.82 -1.98
N GLN A 98 -12.53 -8.87 -2.45
CA GLN A 98 -12.96 -8.08 -3.60
C GLN A 98 -12.84 -6.57 -3.34
N ALA A 99 -13.17 -6.11 -2.14
CA ALA A 99 -12.99 -4.71 -1.74
C ALA A 99 -11.51 -4.31 -1.76
N LEU A 100 -10.62 -5.15 -1.21
CA LEU A 100 -9.17 -4.91 -1.27
C LEU A 100 -8.66 -4.80 -2.71
N VAL A 101 -9.08 -5.71 -3.60
CA VAL A 101 -8.65 -5.70 -5.01
C VAL A 101 -9.09 -4.42 -5.72
N LYS A 102 -10.33 -3.95 -5.47
CA LYS A 102 -10.82 -2.66 -5.99
C LYS A 102 -10.03 -1.47 -5.45
N ASP A 103 -9.68 -1.49 -4.17
CA ASP A 103 -8.88 -0.45 -3.55
C ASP A 103 -7.47 -0.39 -4.16
N ILE A 104 -6.86 -1.54 -4.41
CA ILE A 104 -5.57 -1.64 -5.11
C ILE A 104 -5.67 -1.10 -6.55
N ALA A 105 -6.72 -1.44 -7.28
CA ALA A 105 -6.93 -0.93 -8.64
C ALA A 105 -7.09 0.60 -8.67
N MET A 106 -7.81 1.15 -7.68
CA MET A 106 -7.98 2.60 -7.51
C MET A 106 -6.66 3.29 -7.12
N GLN A 107 -5.86 2.68 -6.23
CA GLN A 107 -4.51 3.15 -5.89
C GLN A 107 -3.62 3.26 -7.14
N ILE A 108 -3.60 2.22 -7.98
CA ILE A 108 -2.81 2.20 -9.22
C ILE A 108 -3.25 3.33 -10.16
N ALA A 109 -4.56 3.55 -10.29
CA ALA A 109 -5.08 4.64 -11.11
C ALA A 109 -4.63 6.02 -10.61
N ALA A 110 -4.66 6.24 -9.30
CA ALA A 110 -4.36 7.52 -8.66
C ALA A 110 -2.87 7.82 -8.55
N ALA A 111 -2.07 6.84 -8.11
CA ALA A 111 -0.66 7.04 -7.74
C ALA A 111 0.33 6.63 -8.84
N ASN A 112 -0.13 6.03 -9.94
CA ASN A 112 0.69 5.67 -11.11
C ASN A 112 2.00 4.94 -10.77
N PRO A 113 1.98 3.81 -10.02
CA PRO A 113 3.18 3.03 -9.78
C PRO A 113 3.70 2.45 -11.10
N LEU A 114 5.01 2.20 -11.16
CA LEU A 114 5.67 1.57 -12.31
C LEU A 114 5.92 0.07 -12.08
N TYR A 115 6.09 -0.32 -10.83
CA TYR A 115 6.42 -1.68 -10.39
C TYR A 115 5.49 -2.11 -9.26
N VAL A 116 5.30 -3.42 -9.09
CA VAL A 116 4.57 -3.92 -7.91
C VAL A 116 5.44 -3.80 -6.66
N ARG A 117 6.71 -4.22 -6.74
CA ARG A 117 7.65 -4.30 -5.61
C ARG A 117 9.05 -3.85 -6.00
N ARG A 118 9.90 -3.60 -4.99
CA ARG A 118 11.27 -3.09 -5.16
C ARG A 118 12.15 -4.00 -5.99
N GLU A 119 11.97 -5.31 -5.86
CA GLU A 119 12.75 -6.32 -6.58
C GLU A 119 12.52 -6.31 -8.10
N GLU A 120 11.44 -5.69 -8.55
CA GLU A 120 11.12 -5.53 -9.97
C GLU A 120 11.78 -4.30 -10.60
N VAL A 121 12.30 -3.37 -9.78
CA VAL A 121 13.01 -2.18 -10.28
C VAL A 121 14.37 -2.62 -10.80
N PRO A 122 14.71 -2.34 -12.08
CA PRO A 122 16.01 -2.68 -12.63
C PRO A 122 17.15 -2.03 -11.83
N ALA A 123 18.17 -2.83 -11.48
CA ALA A 123 19.30 -2.36 -10.68
C ALA A 123 20.02 -1.15 -11.33
N GLU A 124 20.08 -1.13 -12.66
CA GLU A 124 20.69 -0.05 -13.43
C GLU A 124 19.98 1.31 -13.21
N ILE A 125 18.65 1.29 -13.05
CA ILE A 125 17.88 2.51 -12.77
C ILE A 125 18.25 3.02 -11.37
N ILE A 126 18.33 2.15 -10.38
CA ILE A 126 18.69 2.54 -9.02
C ILE A 126 20.13 3.06 -8.94
N GLU A 127 21.09 2.41 -9.62
CA GLU A 127 22.48 2.87 -9.64
C GLU A 127 22.60 4.23 -10.38
N HIS A 128 21.89 4.41 -11.46
CA HIS A 128 21.85 5.69 -12.17
C HIS A 128 21.29 6.83 -11.30
N GLU A 129 20.19 6.58 -10.60
CA GLU A 129 19.64 7.52 -9.61
C GLU A 129 20.64 7.84 -8.50
N ARG A 130 21.31 6.83 -7.97
CA ARG A 130 22.35 7.01 -6.94
C ARG A 130 23.49 7.88 -7.43
N GLU A 131 23.96 7.68 -8.65
CA GLU A 131 25.04 8.48 -9.25
C GLU A 131 24.63 9.95 -9.39
N ILE A 132 23.44 10.22 -9.93
CA ILE A 132 22.90 11.58 -10.06
C ILE A 132 22.79 12.24 -8.69
N LEU A 133 22.20 11.55 -7.71
CA LEU A 133 21.99 12.09 -6.37
C LEU A 133 23.31 12.34 -5.63
N ARG A 134 24.30 11.46 -5.82
CA ARG A 134 25.65 11.63 -5.27
C ARG A 134 26.33 12.85 -5.87
N ALA A 135 26.27 13.01 -7.20
CA ALA A 135 26.83 14.17 -7.90
C ALA A 135 26.16 15.47 -7.42
N GLN A 136 24.84 15.50 -7.25
CA GLN A 136 24.12 16.67 -6.71
C GLN A 136 24.59 17.01 -5.28
N ALA A 137 24.68 16.03 -4.40
CA ALA A 137 25.09 16.25 -3.01
C ALA A 137 26.53 16.78 -2.92
N ILE A 138 27.44 16.28 -3.76
CA ILE A 138 28.84 16.77 -3.85
C ILE A 138 28.86 18.23 -4.36
N ASN A 139 28.10 18.55 -5.39
CA ASN A 139 28.01 19.90 -5.94
C ASN A 139 27.42 20.91 -4.92
N GLU A 140 26.55 20.44 -4.02
CA GLU A 140 26.05 21.22 -2.89
C GLU A 140 27.07 21.38 -1.75
N GLY A 141 28.29 20.84 -1.89
CA GLY A 141 29.35 20.94 -0.89
C GLY A 141 29.13 20.08 0.34
N LYS A 142 28.31 19.03 0.25
CA LYS A 142 28.06 18.12 1.39
C LYS A 142 29.26 17.20 1.61
N PRO A 143 29.66 16.93 2.88
CA PRO A 143 30.65 15.90 3.20
C PRO A 143 30.21 14.52 2.69
N ALA A 144 31.14 13.68 2.27
CA ALA A 144 30.86 12.39 1.65
C ALA A 144 29.93 11.48 2.48
N ASN A 145 30.11 11.44 3.80
CA ASN A 145 29.27 10.66 4.71
C ASN A 145 27.83 11.18 4.82
N ILE A 146 27.62 12.48 4.62
CA ILE A 146 26.29 13.08 4.59
C ILE A 146 25.66 12.87 3.23
N ALA A 147 26.44 12.99 2.16
CA ALA A 147 26.00 12.72 0.78
C ALA A 147 25.44 11.32 0.66
N GLU A 148 26.14 10.27 1.16
CA GLU A 148 25.65 8.89 1.11
C GLU A 148 24.33 8.70 1.86
N LYS A 149 24.16 9.27 3.05
CA LYS A 149 22.88 9.22 3.78
C LYS A 149 21.73 9.91 3.01
N MET A 150 22.04 11.03 2.36
CA MET A 150 21.04 11.72 1.53
C MET A 150 20.66 10.89 0.32
N VAL A 151 21.62 10.23 -0.34
CA VAL A 151 21.36 9.33 -1.47
C VAL A 151 20.43 8.20 -1.05
N GLU A 152 20.75 7.50 0.04
CA GLU A 152 19.88 6.41 0.53
C GLU A 152 18.47 6.91 0.87
N GLY A 153 18.34 8.05 1.53
CA GLY A 153 17.02 8.63 1.84
C GLY A 153 16.20 8.99 0.58
N ARG A 154 16.85 9.45 -0.48
CA ARG A 154 16.20 9.78 -1.75
C ARG A 154 15.85 8.52 -2.56
N VAL A 155 16.70 7.49 -2.54
CA VAL A 155 16.39 6.18 -3.14
C VAL A 155 15.18 5.53 -2.45
N GLU A 156 15.10 5.61 -1.12
CA GLU A 156 13.91 5.18 -0.39
C GLU A 156 12.64 5.94 -0.80
N LYS A 157 12.77 7.25 -1.03
CA LYS A 157 11.66 8.06 -1.55
C LYS A 157 11.25 7.62 -2.95
N TYR A 158 12.22 7.36 -3.82
CA TYR A 158 11.97 6.85 -5.16
C TYR A 158 11.18 5.54 -5.13
N TYR A 159 11.59 4.56 -4.30
CA TYR A 159 10.81 3.32 -4.14
C TYR A 159 9.36 3.59 -3.70
N LYS A 160 9.13 4.51 -2.78
CA LYS A 160 7.78 4.90 -2.34
C LYS A 160 6.95 5.56 -3.45
N GLU A 161 7.58 6.15 -4.43
CA GLU A 161 6.90 6.75 -5.59
C GLU A 161 6.57 5.71 -6.66
N VAL A 162 7.50 4.80 -6.99
CA VAL A 162 7.36 3.92 -8.13
C VAL A 162 6.88 2.50 -7.80
N CYS A 163 7.02 2.02 -6.55
CA CYS A 163 6.63 0.68 -6.15
C CYS A 163 5.26 0.68 -5.45
N LEU A 164 4.29 0.02 -6.02
CA LEU A 164 2.92 -0.05 -5.50
C LEU A 164 2.86 -0.43 -4.02
N LEU A 165 3.61 -1.46 -3.61
CA LEU A 165 3.56 -1.97 -2.23
C LEU A 165 4.12 -0.99 -1.20
N ASP A 166 5.01 -0.07 -1.62
CA ASP A 166 5.63 0.96 -0.77
C ASP A 166 4.83 2.28 -0.77
N GLN A 167 3.88 2.45 -1.68
CA GLN A 167 3.07 3.66 -1.74
C GLN A 167 2.15 3.80 -0.54
N ILE A 168 1.97 5.04 -0.10
CA ILE A 168 0.96 5.40 0.91
C ILE A 168 -0.42 5.16 0.33
N TYR A 169 -1.29 4.54 1.11
CA TYR A 169 -2.65 4.22 0.71
C TYR A 169 -3.50 5.50 0.57
N ILE A 170 -4.16 5.68 -0.58
CA ILE A 170 -4.91 6.91 -0.89
C ILE A 170 -6.09 7.19 0.03
N LYS A 171 -6.60 6.17 0.74
CA LYS A 171 -7.72 6.32 1.69
C LYS A 171 -7.27 6.49 3.13
N ASP A 172 -5.99 6.19 3.44
CA ASP A 172 -5.42 6.26 4.78
C ASP A 172 -3.93 6.58 4.69
N GLY A 173 -3.56 7.81 5.04
CA GLY A 173 -2.20 8.34 4.94
C GLY A 173 -1.18 7.71 5.89
N ASP A 174 -1.62 6.93 6.87
CA ASP A 174 -0.77 6.26 7.86
C ASP A 174 -0.39 4.82 7.45
N LEU A 175 -1.02 4.30 6.39
CA LEU A 175 -0.82 2.93 5.93
C LEU A 175 -0.21 2.89 4.52
N THR A 176 0.63 1.88 4.27
CA THR A 176 1.07 1.54 2.92
C THR A 176 0.16 0.47 2.30
N ILE A 177 0.27 0.28 0.99
CA ILE A 177 -0.42 -0.83 0.31
C ILE A 177 0.04 -2.19 0.88
N SER A 178 1.32 -2.33 1.21
CA SER A 178 1.83 -3.52 1.92
C SER A 178 1.12 -3.75 3.26
N ASP A 179 0.84 -2.69 4.02
CA ASP A 179 0.18 -2.81 5.32
C ASP A 179 -1.28 -3.25 5.20
N ILE A 180 -2.03 -2.71 4.24
CA ILE A 180 -3.41 -3.14 4.02
C ILE A 180 -3.50 -4.59 3.51
N ILE A 181 -2.56 -5.03 2.68
CA ILE A 181 -2.48 -6.44 2.24
C ILE A 181 -2.21 -7.35 3.44
N LYS A 182 -1.20 -7.02 4.28
CA LYS A 182 -0.88 -7.79 5.49
C LYS A 182 -2.06 -7.86 6.47
N ALA A 183 -2.78 -6.76 6.65
CA ALA A 183 -3.98 -6.74 7.49
C ALA A 183 -5.07 -7.67 6.94
N ASN A 184 -5.27 -7.69 5.62
CA ASN A 184 -6.22 -8.60 4.98
C ASN A 184 -5.77 -10.08 5.06
N ILE A 185 -4.48 -10.38 4.90
CA ILE A 185 -3.93 -11.73 5.12
C ILE A 185 -4.20 -12.19 6.56
N ALA A 186 -4.03 -11.31 7.54
CA ALA A 186 -4.31 -11.61 8.94
C ALA A 186 -5.80 -11.90 9.18
N LYS A 187 -6.69 -11.08 8.58
CA LYS A 187 -8.14 -11.17 8.71
C LYS A 187 -8.71 -12.41 7.99
N ILE A 188 -8.33 -12.60 6.73
CA ILE A 188 -8.87 -13.65 5.85
C ILE A 188 -8.22 -15.01 6.13
N GLY A 189 -6.94 -15.02 6.48
CA GLY A 189 -6.23 -16.24 6.86
C GLY A 189 -5.48 -16.92 5.70
N GLU A 190 -5.49 -16.36 4.50
CA GLU A 190 -4.76 -16.85 3.32
C GLU A 190 -3.68 -15.87 2.88
N ASN A 191 -2.70 -16.36 2.11
CA ASN A 191 -1.75 -15.51 1.41
C ASN A 191 -2.48 -14.68 0.35
N ILE A 192 -2.15 -13.41 0.26
CA ILE A 192 -2.66 -12.49 -0.76
C ILE A 192 -1.46 -11.75 -1.36
N SER A 193 -1.37 -11.73 -2.68
CA SER A 193 -0.29 -11.05 -3.38
C SER A 193 -0.78 -10.34 -4.64
N VAL A 194 -0.29 -9.14 -4.88
CA VAL A 194 -0.42 -8.48 -6.18
C VAL A 194 0.62 -9.08 -7.11
N ARG A 195 0.17 -9.65 -8.21
CA ARG A 195 1.04 -10.26 -9.20
C ARG A 195 1.54 -9.26 -10.23
N ARG A 196 0.62 -8.54 -10.86
CA ARG A 196 0.90 -7.59 -11.94
C ARG A 196 -0.25 -6.64 -12.15
N PHE A 197 0.00 -5.55 -12.86
CA PHE A 197 -1.01 -4.63 -13.34
C PHE A 197 -0.60 -4.00 -14.67
N VAL A 198 -1.56 -3.39 -15.34
CA VAL A 198 -1.34 -2.44 -16.43
C VAL A 198 -2.19 -1.20 -16.17
N ARG A 199 -1.66 -0.04 -16.50
CA ARG A 199 -2.35 1.24 -16.42
C ARG A 199 -2.21 1.98 -17.75
N TYR A 200 -3.31 2.50 -18.23
CA TYR A 200 -3.34 3.36 -19.40
C TYR A 200 -3.92 4.72 -19.02
N GLN A 201 -3.34 5.76 -19.56
CA GLN A 201 -3.87 7.11 -19.45
C GLN A 201 -4.05 7.69 -20.85
N LEU A 202 -5.23 8.26 -21.12
CA LEU A 202 -5.54 8.86 -22.39
C LEU A 202 -4.52 9.95 -22.75
N GLY A 203 -3.88 9.82 -23.91
CA GLY A 203 -2.90 10.77 -24.43
C GLY A 203 -1.50 10.65 -23.80
N GLU A 204 -1.24 9.60 -23.02
CA GLU A 204 0.09 9.31 -22.49
C GLU A 204 1.07 9.04 -23.65
N GLY A 205 2.25 9.73 -23.62
CA GLY A 205 3.28 9.62 -24.68
C GLY A 205 2.96 10.34 -26.01
N LEU A 206 1.80 10.98 -26.13
CA LEU A 206 1.48 11.78 -27.30
C LEU A 206 1.84 13.26 -27.09
N GLU A 207 2.34 13.90 -28.14
CA GLU A 207 2.52 15.36 -28.15
C GLU A 207 1.15 16.04 -28.01
N LYS A 208 1.01 16.91 -27.03
CA LYS A 208 -0.19 17.73 -26.89
C LYS A 208 -0.13 18.88 -27.89
N LYS A 209 -1.20 19.06 -28.67
CA LYS A 209 -1.37 20.26 -29.48
C LYS A 209 -1.28 21.47 -28.54
N VAL A 210 -0.31 22.34 -28.80
CA VAL A 210 -0.21 23.63 -28.11
C VAL A 210 -1.28 24.50 -28.72
N ASP A 211 -2.42 24.66 -28.07
CA ASP A 211 -3.43 25.63 -28.44
C ASP A 211 -2.90 27.02 -28.01
N ASN A 212 -2.30 27.71 -28.94
CA ASN A 212 -1.89 29.11 -28.79
C ASN A 212 -3.13 30.01 -28.88
N PHE A 213 -4.03 29.88 -27.90
CA PHE A 213 -5.25 30.68 -27.81
C PHE A 213 -4.94 32.20 -27.90
N ALA A 214 -3.80 32.64 -27.38
CA ALA A 214 -3.37 34.01 -27.46
C ALA A 214 -3.09 34.42 -28.92
N ASP A 215 -2.44 33.57 -29.72
CA ASP A 215 -2.17 33.83 -31.11
C ASP A 215 -3.42 33.76 -32.00
N GLU A 216 -4.36 32.83 -31.67
CA GLU A 216 -5.67 32.74 -32.34
C GLU A 216 -6.51 33.99 -32.09
N VAL A 217 -6.53 34.52 -30.87
CA VAL A 217 -7.23 35.76 -30.51
C VAL A 217 -6.59 36.97 -31.19
N LEU A 218 -5.25 37.05 -31.20
CA LEU A 218 -4.55 38.12 -31.88
C LEU A 218 -4.80 38.11 -33.41
N ALA A 219 -4.83 36.94 -34.04
CA ALA A 219 -5.16 36.79 -35.45
C ALA A 219 -6.64 37.19 -35.75
N ALA A 220 -7.56 36.86 -34.86
CA ALA A 220 -8.98 37.21 -35.00
C ALA A 220 -9.27 38.71 -34.80
N VAL A 221 -8.41 39.44 -34.05
CA VAL A 221 -8.59 40.90 -33.80
C VAL A 221 -7.91 41.76 -34.86
N GLN A 222 -6.97 41.18 -35.66
CA GLN A 222 -6.22 41.88 -36.73
C GLN A 222 -6.79 41.65 -38.14
N GLY A 223 -7.85 40.85 -38.29
CA GLY A 223 -8.57 40.62 -39.55
C GLY A 223 -9.95 41.27 -39.52
#